data_3249d5b21e531584171ea34d51805949
#
_entry.id   3249d5b21e531584171ea34d51805949
#
_cell.length_a   1.000
_cell.length_b   1.000
_cell.length_c   1.000
_cell.angle_alpha   90.00
_cell.angle_beta   90.00
_cell.angle_gamma   90.00
#
_symmetry.space_group_name_H-M   'P 1'
#
loop_
_entity.id
_entity.type
_entity.pdbx_description
1 polymer ?
#
loop_
_entity_poly.entity_id
_entity_poly.type
_entity_poly.pdbx_seq_one_letter_code
_entity_poly.pdbx_strand_id
1 'polypeptide(L)'
;VTYDDGAEHIPAAFRDPATTMAVYTPAVPHDHPQMRFFREGGFVIEKRSQMLGHLSESKYVMAVAGTHGKTTTSTLIAWLNRVATGGGSAFLGGISKNFDGNLVLGAGDRLAVEADEFDRSFLRLRPDVAVITAVSADHLDIYGTYEAVVEAFGQFAGLVKRGGHLILKLGVEIATPAEGVHV
;
A
#
# COMPACT_ATOMS: atom_id res chain seq x y z
N VAL A 1 -1.24 -2.15 -21.58
CA VAL A 1 -0.67 -0.88 -21.10
C VAL A 1 -0.38 -0.03 -22.30
N THR A 2 -0.90 1.18 -22.34
CA THR A 2 -0.58 2.20 -23.36
C THR A 2 0.27 3.29 -22.69
N TYR A 3 1.18 3.86 -23.45
CA TYR A 3 2.08 4.92 -23.00
C TYR A 3 1.74 6.27 -23.67
N ASP A 4 0.48 6.40 -24.09
CA ASP A 4 -0.01 7.61 -24.76
C ASP A 4 -0.52 8.62 -23.73
N ASP A 5 -0.06 9.86 -23.81
CA ASP A 5 -0.36 10.92 -22.83
C ASP A 5 -1.64 11.71 -23.17
N GLY A 6 -2.15 11.62 -24.40
CA GLY A 6 -3.32 12.35 -24.84
C GLY A 6 -4.63 11.83 -24.27
N ALA A 7 -5.58 12.72 -23.97
CA ALA A 7 -6.92 12.34 -23.52
C ALA A 7 -7.72 11.58 -24.60
N GLU A 8 -7.40 11.79 -25.87
CA GLU A 8 -7.99 11.09 -27.03
C GLU A 8 -7.67 9.58 -27.02
N HIS A 9 -6.57 9.18 -26.39
CA HIS A 9 -6.14 7.78 -26.28
C HIS A 9 -6.82 7.00 -25.14
N ILE A 10 -7.63 7.69 -24.30
CA ILE A 10 -8.44 6.99 -23.29
C ILE A 10 -9.47 6.12 -24.00
N PRO A 11 -9.47 4.79 -23.78
CA PRO A 11 -10.44 3.90 -24.41
C PRO A 11 -11.89 4.30 -24.11
N ALA A 12 -12.78 4.11 -25.09
CA ALA A 12 -14.17 4.48 -24.97
C ALA A 12 -14.88 3.86 -23.74
N ALA A 13 -14.47 2.65 -23.36
CA ALA A 13 -15.00 1.94 -22.18
C ALA A 13 -14.70 2.66 -20.85
N PHE A 14 -13.73 3.58 -20.81
CA PHE A 14 -13.32 4.31 -19.60
C PHE A 14 -13.69 5.81 -19.65
N ARG A 15 -14.61 6.21 -20.54
CA ARG A 15 -15.04 7.60 -20.70
C ARG A 15 -16.34 7.95 -20.01
N ASP A 16 -16.97 7.01 -19.34
CA ASP A 16 -18.21 7.21 -18.60
C ASP A 16 -17.90 7.38 -17.10
N PRO A 17 -18.13 8.57 -16.51
CA PRO A 17 -17.87 8.83 -15.09
C PRO A 17 -18.77 8.01 -14.15
N ALA A 18 -19.89 7.48 -14.62
CA ALA A 18 -20.77 6.66 -13.80
C ALA A 18 -20.22 5.24 -13.55
N THR A 19 -19.33 4.76 -14.42
CA THR A 19 -18.80 3.40 -14.38
C THR A 19 -17.28 3.32 -14.24
N THR A 20 -16.61 4.48 -14.25
CA THR A 20 -15.14 4.56 -14.26
C THR A 20 -14.64 5.38 -13.10
N MET A 21 -13.63 4.87 -12.43
CA MET A 21 -12.81 5.58 -11.46
C MET A 21 -11.37 5.67 -11.98
N ALA A 22 -10.77 6.84 -11.88
CA ALA A 22 -9.37 7.06 -12.22
C ALA A 22 -8.48 6.90 -10.97
N VAL A 23 -7.49 6.03 -11.07
CA VAL A 23 -6.50 5.84 -9.99
C VAL A 23 -5.14 6.35 -10.48
N TYR A 24 -4.52 7.22 -9.69
CA TYR A 24 -3.24 7.82 -10.06
C TYR A 24 -2.17 7.70 -8.96
N THR A 25 -0.92 7.90 -9.35
CA THR A 25 0.21 8.04 -8.42
C THR A 25 0.65 9.50 -8.35
N PRO A 26 1.29 9.97 -7.25
CA PRO A 26 1.81 11.33 -7.15
C PRO A 26 2.84 11.71 -8.23
N ALA A 27 3.42 10.71 -8.91
CA ALA A 27 4.36 10.93 -10.02
C ALA A 27 3.68 11.50 -11.29
N VAL A 28 2.35 11.39 -11.41
CA VAL A 28 1.60 11.97 -12.54
C VAL A 28 1.46 13.47 -12.34
N PRO A 29 1.95 14.32 -13.26
CA PRO A 29 1.82 15.77 -13.17
C PRO A 29 0.37 16.22 -13.06
N HIS A 30 0.15 17.30 -12.30
CA HIS A 30 -1.21 17.82 -12.07
C HIS A 30 -1.89 18.29 -13.36
N ASP A 31 -1.12 18.78 -14.33
CA ASP A 31 -1.55 19.30 -15.62
C ASP A 31 -1.53 18.25 -16.75
N HIS A 32 -1.30 16.97 -16.41
CA HIS A 32 -1.32 15.88 -17.37
C HIS A 32 -2.66 15.84 -18.13
N PRO A 33 -2.68 15.71 -19.47
CA PRO A 33 -3.91 15.80 -20.27
C PRO A 33 -5.02 14.83 -19.84
N GLN A 34 -4.66 13.58 -19.53
CA GLN A 34 -5.64 12.59 -19.06
C GLN A 34 -6.17 12.94 -17.66
N MET A 35 -5.32 13.49 -16.76
CA MET A 35 -5.78 13.93 -15.44
C MET A 35 -6.76 15.10 -15.54
N ARG A 36 -6.54 16.01 -16.48
CA ARG A 36 -7.47 17.11 -16.76
C ARG A 36 -8.80 16.57 -17.25
N PHE A 37 -8.76 15.65 -18.24
CA PHE A 37 -9.98 14.99 -18.75
C PHE A 37 -10.81 14.37 -17.63
N PHE A 38 -10.21 13.59 -16.73
CA PHE A 38 -10.94 12.96 -15.65
C PHE A 38 -11.50 13.97 -14.64
N ARG A 39 -10.75 15.04 -14.31
CA ARG A 39 -11.24 16.10 -13.40
C ARG A 39 -12.40 16.90 -14.00
N GLU A 40 -12.26 17.36 -15.23
CA GLU A 40 -13.27 18.15 -15.92
C GLU A 40 -14.52 17.31 -16.24
N GLY A 41 -14.35 16.02 -16.47
CA GLY A 41 -15.42 15.06 -16.75
C GLY A 41 -16.21 14.59 -15.54
N GLY A 42 -15.88 15.03 -14.31
CA GLY A 42 -16.60 14.67 -13.09
C GLY A 42 -16.39 13.24 -12.63
N PHE A 43 -15.27 12.62 -13.00
CA PHE A 43 -14.91 11.27 -12.57
C PHE A 43 -14.48 11.22 -11.10
N VAL A 44 -14.72 10.10 -10.45
CA VAL A 44 -14.06 9.78 -9.17
C VAL A 44 -12.57 9.58 -9.42
N ILE A 45 -11.75 10.34 -8.70
CA ILE A 45 -10.28 10.28 -8.86
C ILE A 45 -9.67 10.01 -7.50
N GLU A 46 -8.90 8.93 -7.40
CA GLU A 46 -8.24 8.53 -6.16
C GLU A 46 -6.74 8.29 -6.34
N LYS A 47 -5.99 8.53 -5.28
CA LYS A 47 -4.60 8.07 -5.22
C LYS A 47 -4.55 6.55 -5.10
N ARG A 48 -3.50 5.93 -5.65
CA ARG A 48 -3.24 4.50 -5.47
C ARG A 48 -3.29 4.06 -4.00
N SER A 49 -2.79 4.89 -3.09
CA SER A 49 -2.82 4.61 -1.65
C SER A 49 -4.24 4.59 -1.07
N GLN A 50 -5.16 5.42 -1.58
CA GLN A 50 -6.56 5.41 -1.17
C GLN A 50 -7.24 4.11 -1.63
N MET A 51 -7.03 3.73 -2.89
CA MET A 51 -7.54 2.45 -3.42
C MET A 51 -7.01 1.25 -2.63
N LEU A 52 -5.71 1.24 -2.27
CA LEU A 52 -5.16 0.18 -1.41
C LEU A 52 -5.80 0.18 -0.02
N GLY A 53 -6.15 1.35 0.53
CA GLY A 53 -6.93 1.48 1.75
C GLY A 53 -8.28 0.77 1.65
N HIS A 54 -9.07 1.06 0.62
CA HIS A 54 -10.36 0.40 0.38
C HIS A 54 -10.23 -1.11 0.20
N LEU A 55 -9.22 -1.58 -0.56
CA LEU A 55 -8.95 -3.01 -0.68
C LEU A 55 -8.59 -3.65 0.67
N SER A 56 -7.90 -2.91 1.54
CA SER A 56 -7.50 -3.41 2.85
C SER A 56 -8.67 -3.61 3.83
N GLU A 57 -9.78 -2.94 3.63
CA GLU A 57 -10.98 -3.11 4.47
C GLU A 57 -11.67 -4.45 4.21
N SER A 58 -11.67 -4.91 2.95
CA SER A 58 -12.40 -6.10 2.50
C SER A 58 -11.55 -7.38 2.44
N LYS A 59 -10.25 -7.29 2.72
CA LYS A 59 -9.28 -8.40 2.61
C LYS A 59 -8.64 -8.73 3.96
N TYR A 60 -8.08 -9.94 4.06
CA TYR A 60 -7.13 -10.29 5.12
C TYR A 60 -5.74 -9.76 4.73
N VAL A 61 -5.32 -8.69 5.37
CA VAL A 61 -4.15 -7.91 4.95
C VAL A 61 -2.94 -8.20 5.83
N MET A 62 -1.83 -8.55 5.18
CA MET A 62 -0.50 -8.63 5.79
C MET A 62 0.34 -7.48 5.23
N ALA A 63 0.52 -6.44 6.02
CA ALA A 63 1.22 -5.23 5.62
C ALA A 63 2.63 -5.19 6.22
N VAL A 64 3.62 -4.89 5.39
CA VAL A 64 5.03 -4.80 5.80
C VAL A 64 5.51 -3.38 5.66
N ALA A 65 5.80 -2.75 6.79
CA ALA A 65 6.39 -1.42 6.87
C ALA A 65 7.84 -1.49 7.40
N GLY A 66 8.54 -0.37 7.31
CA GLY A 66 9.89 -0.22 7.85
C GLY A 66 10.83 0.47 6.87
N THR A 67 11.81 1.19 7.37
CA THR A 67 12.78 1.92 6.54
C THR A 67 13.61 1.00 5.65
N HIS A 68 13.81 -0.27 6.05
CA HIS A 68 14.54 -1.28 5.29
C HIS A 68 13.86 -2.65 5.35
N GLY A 69 14.02 -3.47 4.30
CA GLY A 69 13.56 -4.86 4.27
C GLY A 69 12.09 -5.06 3.88
N LYS A 70 11.34 -4.00 3.58
CA LYS A 70 9.93 -4.07 3.16
C LYS A 70 9.71 -5.03 2.00
N THR A 71 10.36 -4.78 0.86
CA THR A 71 10.16 -5.54 -0.39
C THR A 71 10.53 -7.02 -0.21
N THR A 72 11.63 -7.31 0.47
CA THR A 72 12.04 -8.70 0.73
C THR A 72 11.00 -9.42 1.57
N THR A 73 10.56 -8.82 2.67
CA THR A 73 9.62 -9.44 3.60
C THR A 73 8.22 -9.58 2.98
N SER A 74 7.72 -8.55 2.28
CA SER A 74 6.42 -8.61 1.60
C SER A 74 6.41 -9.65 0.46
N THR A 75 7.54 -9.79 -0.26
CA THR A 75 7.70 -10.84 -1.28
C THR A 75 7.67 -12.24 -0.66
N LEU A 76 8.36 -12.43 0.47
CA LEU A 76 8.33 -13.71 1.19
C LEU A 76 6.92 -14.06 1.68
N ILE A 77 6.20 -13.10 2.25
CA ILE A 77 4.82 -13.29 2.69
C ILE A 77 3.92 -13.64 1.49
N ALA A 78 4.06 -12.94 0.38
CA ALA A 78 3.31 -13.23 -0.84
C ALA A 78 3.58 -14.64 -1.36
N TRP A 79 4.85 -15.06 -1.34
CA TRP A 79 5.25 -16.41 -1.76
C TRP A 79 4.69 -17.49 -0.84
N LEU A 80 4.80 -17.30 0.48
CA LEU A 80 4.26 -18.23 1.47
C LEU A 80 2.74 -18.35 1.34
N ASN A 81 2.03 -17.24 1.13
CA ASN A 81 0.59 -17.26 0.87
C ASN A 81 0.26 -18.11 -0.37
N ARG A 82 1.00 -17.89 -1.46
CA ARG A 82 0.79 -18.65 -2.71
C ARG A 82 0.98 -20.15 -2.51
N VAL A 83 2.03 -20.53 -1.78
CA VAL A 83 2.35 -21.95 -1.54
C VAL A 83 1.37 -22.58 -0.54
N ALA A 84 1.05 -21.89 0.55
CA ALA A 84 0.25 -22.44 1.64
C ALA A 84 -1.25 -22.49 1.33
N THR A 85 -1.77 -21.55 0.52
CA THR A 85 -3.22 -21.38 0.29
C THR A 85 -3.62 -21.51 -1.19
N GLY A 86 -2.66 -21.67 -2.09
CA GLY A 86 -2.88 -21.70 -3.53
C GLY A 86 -3.25 -20.35 -4.15
N GLY A 87 -3.30 -19.25 -3.37
CA GLY A 87 -3.73 -17.95 -3.89
C GLY A 87 -3.40 -16.80 -2.96
N GLY A 88 -3.87 -15.63 -3.37
CA GLY A 88 -3.64 -14.36 -2.69
C GLY A 88 -3.04 -13.32 -3.62
N SER A 89 -3.38 -12.07 -3.40
CA SER A 89 -2.83 -10.94 -4.16
C SER A 89 -1.67 -10.30 -3.40
N ALA A 90 -0.78 -9.60 -4.13
CA ALA A 90 0.27 -8.82 -3.49
C ALA A 90 0.56 -7.52 -4.25
N PHE A 91 0.82 -6.46 -3.50
CA PHE A 91 1.38 -5.20 -3.99
C PHE A 91 2.77 -5.02 -3.37
N LEU A 92 3.80 -5.12 -4.22
CA LEU A 92 5.20 -5.08 -3.82
C LEU A 92 5.83 -3.76 -4.28
N GLY A 93 6.82 -3.28 -3.55
CA GLY A 93 7.51 -2.01 -3.87
C GLY A 93 8.50 -2.13 -5.02
N GLY A 94 8.93 -3.36 -5.36
CA GLY A 94 9.89 -3.63 -6.43
C GLY A 94 9.54 -4.89 -7.21
N ILE A 95 10.17 -5.05 -8.37
CA ILE A 95 9.99 -6.23 -9.22
C ILE A 95 10.56 -7.46 -8.50
N SER A 96 9.71 -8.41 -8.22
CA SER A 96 10.08 -9.69 -7.65
C SER A 96 10.39 -10.70 -8.75
N LYS A 97 11.55 -11.34 -8.69
CA LYS A 97 11.92 -12.43 -9.61
C LYS A 97 11.02 -13.65 -9.48
N ASN A 98 10.42 -13.88 -8.32
CA ASN A 98 9.51 -15.00 -8.06
C ASN A 98 8.16 -14.83 -8.77
N PHE A 99 7.77 -13.59 -9.05
CA PHE A 99 6.47 -13.23 -9.62
C PHE A 99 6.57 -12.55 -10.98
N ASP A 100 7.79 -12.26 -11.44
CA ASP A 100 8.07 -11.49 -12.65
C ASP A 100 7.32 -10.14 -12.69
N GLY A 101 7.25 -9.49 -11.51
CA GLY A 101 6.54 -8.23 -11.36
C GLY A 101 6.44 -7.76 -9.92
N ASN A 102 5.76 -6.65 -9.73
CA ASN A 102 5.45 -6.07 -8.43
C ASN A 102 3.95 -6.11 -8.07
N LEU A 103 3.14 -6.67 -8.95
CA LEU A 103 1.73 -6.94 -8.75
C LEU A 103 1.46 -8.43 -8.94
N VAL A 104 0.93 -9.06 -7.91
CA VAL A 104 0.45 -10.44 -7.97
C VAL A 104 -1.07 -10.41 -7.83
N LEU A 105 -1.77 -10.95 -8.80
CA LEU A 105 -3.22 -11.16 -8.71
C LEU A 105 -3.48 -12.64 -8.45
N GLY A 106 -4.22 -12.92 -7.39
CA GLY A 106 -4.59 -14.28 -7.00
C GLY A 106 -6.02 -14.36 -6.52
N ALA A 107 -6.55 -15.58 -6.53
CA ALA A 107 -7.85 -15.87 -5.95
C ALA A 107 -7.80 -15.79 -4.41
N GLY A 108 -8.93 -15.46 -3.79
CA GLY A 108 -9.06 -15.43 -2.34
C GLY A 108 -8.99 -14.04 -1.73
N ASP A 109 -9.03 -14.03 -0.41
CA ASP A 109 -9.18 -12.82 0.41
C ASP A 109 -7.84 -12.28 0.94
N ARG A 110 -6.74 -13.01 0.77
CA ARG A 110 -5.43 -12.63 1.32
C ARG A 110 -4.72 -11.61 0.45
N LEU A 111 -4.15 -10.60 1.10
CA LEU A 111 -3.45 -9.50 0.45
C LEU A 111 -2.14 -9.19 1.20
N ALA A 112 -1.01 -9.41 0.54
CA ALA A 112 0.28 -8.94 1.01
C ALA A 112 0.56 -7.55 0.44
N VAL A 113 0.91 -6.59 1.28
CA VAL A 113 1.15 -5.20 0.86
C VAL A 113 2.46 -4.69 1.42
N GLU A 114 3.29 -4.13 0.57
CA GLU A 114 4.37 -3.27 1.02
C GLU A 114 3.78 -1.92 1.44
N ALA A 115 3.88 -1.62 2.73
CA ALA A 115 3.34 -0.42 3.36
C ALA A 115 4.40 0.68 3.36
N ASP A 116 4.32 1.57 2.39
CA ASP A 116 5.30 2.64 2.17
C ASP A 116 5.03 3.82 3.09
N GLU A 117 6.05 4.20 3.86
CA GLU A 117 6.02 5.33 4.78
C GLU A 117 6.29 6.67 4.11
N PHE A 118 6.85 6.70 2.91
CA PHE A 118 7.37 7.91 2.25
C PHE A 118 6.39 9.10 2.28
N ASP A 119 5.13 8.90 1.88
CA ASP A 119 4.09 9.95 1.87
C ASP A 119 3.01 9.71 2.95
N ARG A 120 3.35 8.94 3.99
CA ARG A 120 2.41 8.46 5.03
C ARG A 120 1.26 7.62 4.45
N SER A 121 1.40 7.10 3.25
CA SER A 121 0.36 6.32 2.59
C SER A 121 0.01 5.02 3.33
N PHE A 122 0.97 4.45 4.06
CA PHE A 122 0.75 3.28 4.90
C PHE A 122 -0.33 3.49 5.99
N LEU A 123 -0.58 4.74 6.40
CA LEU A 123 -1.63 5.07 7.38
C LEU A 123 -3.06 4.92 6.84
N ARG A 124 -3.22 4.61 5.56
CA ARG A 124 -4.53 4.30 4.95
C ARG A 124 -4.91 2.83 5.05
N LEU A 125 -3.94 1.97 5.35
CA LEU A 125 -4.16 0.53 5.43
C LEU A 125 -4.87 0.11 6.73
N ARG A 126 -5.55 -1.03 6.68
CA ARG A 126 -6.19 -1.69 7.83
C ARG A 126 -5.70 -3.14 7.89
N PRO A 127 -4.49 -3.38 8.42
CA PRO A 127 -3.89 -4.70 8.43
C PRO A 127 -4.49 -5.62 9.48
N ASP A 128 -4.62 -6.89 9.13
CA ASP A 128 -4.83 -7.99 10.08
C ASP A 128 -3.49 -8.42 10.70
N VAL A 129 -2.41 -8.34 9.90
CA VAL A 129 -1.04 -8.54 10.36
C VAL A 129 -0.20 -7.37 9.89
N ALA A 130 0.44 -6.66 10.80
CA ALA A 130 1.45 -5.65 10.49
C ALA A 130 2.85 -6.17 10.88
N VAL A 131 3.80 -6.01 9.98
CA VAL A 131 5.21 -6.30 10.24
C VAL A 131 5.99 -5.01 10.14
N ILE A 132 6.80 -4.67 11.15
CA ILE A 132 7.70 -3.51 11.12
C ILE A 132 9.13 -4.00 11.22
N THR A 133 9.85 -3.85 10.12
CA THR A 133 11.20 -4.45 9.94
C THR A 133 12.33 -3.58 10.45
N ALA A 134 12.17 -2.26 10.40
CA ALA A 134 13.13 -1.29 10.89
C ALA A 134 12.48 0.09 11.02
N VAL A 135 12.97 0.90 11.96
CA VAL A 135 12.63 2.32 12.06
C VAL A 135 13.93 3.10 12.23
N SER A 136 14.28 3.93 11.25
CA SER A 136 15.48 4.77 11.26
C SER A 136 15.15 6.16 10.71
N ALA A 137 16.09 7.09 10.88
CA ALA A 137 15.95 8.47 10.42
C ALA A 137 16.01 8.54 8.88
N ASP A 138 14.94 8.18 8.22
CA ASP A 138 14.77 8.23 6.77
C ASP A 138 13.63 9.19 6.42
N HIS A 139 13.64 9.73 5.20
CA HIS A 139 12.62 10.67 4.72
C HIS A 139 12.40 11.89 5.62
N LEU A 140 13.48 12.42 6.22
CA LEU A 140 13.40 13.60 7.11
C LEU A 140 12.96 14.88 6.39
N ASP A 141 13.06 14.94 5.08
CA ASP A 141 12.47 15.97 4.23
C ASP A 141 10.94 16.02 4.33
N ILE A 142 10.29 14.87 4.64
CA ILE A 142 8.85 14.74 4.80
C ILE A 142 8.43 14.78 6.26
N TYR A 143 9.18 14.08 7.13
CA TYR A 143 8.84 13.94 8.54
C TYR A 143 9.38 15.06 9.42
N GLY A 144 10.47 15.72 9.01
CA GLY A 144 11.15 16.76 9.77
C GLY A 144 12.09 16.20 10.84
N THR A 145 11.64 15.27 11.68
CA THR A 145 12.43 14.69 12.78
C THR A 145 12.31 13.17 12.85
N TYR A 146 13.25 12.53 13.52
CA TYR A 146 13.19 11.08 13.79
C TYR A 146 11.99 10.71 14.67
N GLU A 147 11.68 11.54 15.65
CA GLU A 147 10.54 11.32 16.55
C GLU A 147 9.22 11.30 15.77
N ALA A 148 9.07 12.14 14.74
CA ALA A 148 7.90 12.13 13.86
C ALA A 148 7.83 10.86 12.99
N VAL A 149 8.98 10.29 12.61
CA VAL A 149 9.02 8.96 11.96
C VAL A 149 8.52 7.89 12.93
N VAL A 150 9.09 7.83 14.14
CA VAL A 150 8.70 6.87 15.20
C VAL A 150 7.20 6.97 15.50
N GLU A 151 6.69 8.20 15.64
CA GLU A 151 5.25 8.45 15.87
C GLU A 151 4.39 7.89 14.74
N ALA A 152 4.78 8.11 13.48
CA ALA A 152 4.02 7.61 12.33
C ALA A 152 3.99 6.06 12.29
N PHE A 153 5.10 5.39 12.65
CA PHE A 153 5.09 3.94 12.79
C PHE A 153 4.22 3.45 13.96
N GLY A 154 4.19 4.21 15.06
CA GLY A 154 3.24 3.97 16.16
C GLY A 154 1.79 4.12 15.73
N GLN A 155 1.47 5.15 14.95
CA GLN A 155 0.16 5.34 14.34
C GLN A 155 -0.20 4.16 13.43
N PHE A 156 0.72 3.69 12.58
CA PHE A 156 0.52 2.52 11.72
C PHE A 156 0.26 1.25 12.55
N ALA A 157 1.02 1.02 13.61
CA ALA A 157 0.78 -0.09 14.53
C ALA A 157 -0.63 -0.05 15.14
N GLY A 158 -1.14 1.15 15.44
CA GLY A 158 -2.50 1.38 15.95
C GLY A 158 -3.62 1.09 14.94
N LEU A 159 -3.30 0.90 13.66
CA LEU A 159 -4.27 0.56 12.60
C LEU A 159 -4.50 -0.95 12.43
N VAL A 160 -3.77 -1.78 13.16
CA VAL A 160 -3.98 -3.23 13.18
C VAL A 160 -5.39 -3.52 13.69
N LYS A 161 -6.12 -4.33 12.94
CA LYS A 161 -7.50 -4.71 13.30
C LYS A 161 -7.52 -5.44 14.64
N ARG A 162 -8.62 -5.29 15.38
CA ARG A 162 -8.81 -6.01 16.64
C ARG A 162 -8.71 -7.52 16.41
N GLY A 163 -7.93 -8.22 17.22
CA GLY A 163 -7.61 -9.63 17.07
C GLY A 163 -6.48 -9.91 16.07
N GLY A 164 -5.92 -8.85 15.47
CA GLY A 164 -4.78 -8.97 14.55
C GLY A 164 -3.44 -9.07 15.27
N HIS A 165 -2.37 -9.09 14.48
CA HIS A 165 -1.01 -9.28 14.95
C HIS A 165 -0.09 -8.14 14.53
N LEU A 166 0.72 -7.66 15.47
CA LEU A 166 1.82 -6.73 15.23
C LEU A 166 3.15 -7.47 15.46
N ILE A 167 3.95 -7.58 14.43
CA ILE A 167 5.25 -8.24 14.48
C ILE A 167 6.34 -7.17 14.37
N LEU A 168 7.11 -7.00 15.42
CA LEU A 168 8.23 -6.06 15.48
C LEU A 168 9.56 -6.80 15.38
N LYS A 169 10.45 -6.30 14.53
CA LYS A 169 11.85 -6.75 14.59
C LYS A 169 12.43 -6.36 15.95
N LEU A 170 13.19 -7.25 16.54
CA LEU A 170 13.90 -7.00 17.80
C LEU A 170 14.69 -5.69 17.73
N GLY A 171 14.50 -4.82 18.72
CA GLY A 171 15.12 -3.50 18.81
C GLY A 171 14.33 -2.36 18.13
N VAL A 172 13.18 -2.63 17.54
CA VAL A 172 12.25 -1.57 17.11
C VAL A 172 11.46 -1.07 18.31
N GLU A 173 11.59 0.20 18.62
CA GLU A 173 10.91 0.87 19.72
C GLU A 173 9.90 1.88 19.18
N ILE A 174 8.61 1.55 19.26
CA ILE A 174 7.47 2.38 18.85
C ILE A 174 6.34 2.24 19.87
N ALA A 175 5.38 3.17 19.84
CA ALA A 175 4.13 2.97 20.56
C ALA A 175 3.35 1.77 19.97
N THR A 176 2.96 0.84 20.82
CA THR A 176 2.16 -0.34 20.43
C THR A 176 0.71 -0.19 20.90
N PRO A 177 -0.26 -0.83 20.22
CA PRO A 177 -1.65 -0.85 20.68
C PRO A 177 -1.76 -1.40 22.08
N ALA A 178 -2.55 -0.74 22.94
CA ALA A 178 -2.68 -1.13 24.35
C ALA A 178 -3.52 -2.38 24.54
N GLU A 179 -4.51 -2.63 23.67
CA GLU A 179 -5.45 -3.75 23.81
C GLU A 179 -5.89 -4.31 22.45
N GLY A 180 -6.22 -5.60 22.43
CA GLY A 180 -6.89 -6.25 21.30
C GLY A 180 -6.00 -6.56 20.10
N VAL A 181 -4.68 -6.41 20.23
CA VAL A 181 -3.68 -6.78 19.21
C VAL A 181 -2.62 -7.65 19.89
N HIS A 182 -2.22 -8.71 19.20
CA HIS A 182 -1.11 -9.57 19.64
C HIS A 182 0.20 -8.98 19.16
N VAL A 183 1.14 -8.69 20.07
CA VAL A 183 2.47 -8.12 19.77
C VAL A 183 3.56 -9.15 20.02
#